data_2bcb07cfd2f252627e0fb52c134db750
#
_entry.id   2bcb07cfd2f252627e0fb52c134db750
#
_cell.length_a   1.000
_cell.length_b   1.000
_cell.length_c   1.000
_cell.angle_alpha   90.00
_cell.angle_beta   90.00
_cell.angle_gamma   90.00
#
_symmetry.space_group_name_H-M   'P 1'
#
loop_
_entity.id
_entity.type
_entity.pdbx_description
1 polymer ?
#
loop_
_entity_poly.entity_id
_entity_poly.type
_entity_poly.pdbx_seq_one_letter_code
_entity_poly.pdbx_strand_id
1 'polypeptide(L)'
;MVLLCDPYGDSYGFAGRSRTAAVVGRCDDGGMTIAADYRARIVASSTDRVAWIRARSRGVTATDAAKLASDAAVEQVVRDKVLGTGFTGNAFTDHGRAREPEIAKWVAREHGIVSSQDLFHAAGEPRHLATPDGVAELSGTLVLSEIKTTRKAWPSIPRAYLRQVWWQQYVLGAERTLVIWEQHVDFVPISSTPECRWVERDEDQIAMLVDRADRVLDRLRDFA
;
A
#
# COMPACT_ATOMS: atom_id res chain seq x y z
N MET A 1 -15.59 25.14 2.23
CA MET A 1 -15.04 24.83 3.55
C MET A 1 -14.10 23.65 3.35
N VAL A 2 -12.84 23.95 3.14
CA VAL A 2 -11.79 22.95 2.82
C VAL A 2 -11.45 22.23 4.12
N LEU A 3 -11.75 20.94 4.18
CA LEU A 3 -11.22 20.07 5.24
C LEU A 3 -9.76 19.78 4.90
N LEU A 4 -8.86 20.53 5.52
CA LEU A 4 -7.44 20.20 5.59
C LEU A 4 -7.31 18.85 6.30
N CYS A 5 -6.57 17.90 5.72
CA CYS A 5 -6.14 16.72 6.42
C CYS A 5 -5.20 17.17 7.55
N ASP A 6 -5.67 17.17 8.81
CA ASP A 6 -4.88 17.51 9.96
C ASP A 6 -3.87 16.37 10.24
N PRO A 7 -2.56 16.62 10.22
CA PRO A 7 -1.55 15.59 10.44
C PRO A 7 -1.36 15.18 11.90
N TYR A 8 -2.01 15.87 12.86
CA TYR A 8 -1.80 15.61 14.29
C TYR A 8 -3.11 15.70 15.07
N GLY A 9 -3.76 14.56 15.29
CA GLY A 9 -4.88 14.43 16.21
C GLY A 9 -4.40 14.22 17.64
N ASP A 10 -3.95 15.26 18.33
CA ASP A 10 -3.66 15.21 19.76
C ASP A 10 -4.83 15.80 20.56
N SER A 11 -5.47 14.94 21.34
CA SER A 11 -6.46 15.32 22.36
C SER A 11 -5.74 15.64 23.66
N TYR A 12 -5.83 16.88 24.12
CA TYR A 12 -5.31 17.34 25.40
C TYR A 12 -6.16 16.82 26.59
N GLY A 13 -5.49 16.24 27.57
CA GLY A 13 -6.04 15.87 28.89
C GLY A 13 -5.01 16.01 30.01
N PHE A 14 -5.02 17.13 30.60
CA PHE A 14 -4.71 17.63 31.95
C PHE A 14 -3.82 16.85 32.94
N ALA A 15 -3.01 17.65 33.61
CA ALA A 15 -1.95 17.59 34.59
C ALA A 15 -2.02 16.58 35.75
N GLY A 16 -0.82 16.11 36.15
CA GLY A 16 -0.54 15.55 37.48
C GLY A 16 0.97 15.44 37.68
N ARG A 17 1.51 16.24 38.58
CA ARG A 17 2.93 16.22 39.01
C ARG A 17 3.21 15.03 39.89
N SER A 18 4.32 14.32 39.73
CA SER A 18 5.18 13.92 40.86
C SER A 18 6.58 13.49 40.39
N ARG A 19 7.51 13.69 41.31
CA ARG A 19 8.96 13.63 41.18
C ARG A 19 9.55 12.22 41.29
N THR A 20 10.80 12.12 40.79
CA THR A 20 11.96 11.31 41.20
C THR A 20 12.11 9.90 40.62
N ALA A 21 13.12 9.67 39.88
CA ALA A 21 14.43 9.11 40.17
C ALA A 21 15.12 8.65 38.89
N ALA A 22 16.34 9.13 38.68
CA ALA A 22 17.18 8.68 37.59
C ALA A 22 17.65 7.22 37.86
N VAL A 23 17.42 6.34 36.89
CA VAL A 23 18.18 5.11 36.73
C VAL A 23 18.83 5.17 35.37
N VAL A 24 20.13 5.39 35.36
CA VAL A 24 21.00 5.24 34.20
C VAL A 24 21.11 3.75 33.92
N GLY A 25 20.34 3.23 33.01
CA GLY A 25 20.51 1.93 32.41
C GLY A 25 21.04 2.13 31.00
N ARG A 26 22.28 1.72 30.77
CA ARG A 26 22.81 1.53 29.42
C ARG A 26 21.96 0.46 28.74
N CYS A 27 21.30 0.84 27.67
CA CYS A 27 20.81 -0.12 26.68
C CYS A 27 21.76 -0.05 25.48
N ASP A 28 22.58 -1.04 25.35
CA ASP A 28 23.29 -1.34 24.10
C ASP A 28 22.24 -1.96 23.18
N ASP A 29 21.86 -1.23 22.18
CA ASP A 29 20.86 -1.68 21.22
C ASP A 29 21.43 -1.70 19.85
N GLY A 30 21.57 -2.89 19.38
CA GLY A 30 21.45 -3.21 17.99
C GLY A 30 20.04 -2.94 17.47
N GLY A 31 19.58 -1.71 17.55
CA GLY A 31 18.34 -1.25 16.91
C GLY A 31 18.55 -1.17 15.40
N MET A 32 18.49 -2.32 14.74
CA MET A 32 18.35 -2.37 13.29
C MET A 32 16.97 -1.84 12.95
N THR A 33 16.92 -0.60 12.53
CA THR A 33 15.69 0.12 12.18
C THR A 33 14.97 -0.66 11.07
N ILE A 34 13.72 -1.05 11.33
CA ILE A 34 12.81 -1.72 10.37
C ILE A 34 12.78 -0.99 9.02
N ALA A 35 12.97 0.32 9.02
CA ALA A 35 13.06 1.18 7.84
C ALA A 35 14.22 0.82 6.88
N ALA A 36 15.38 0.38 7.38
CA ALA A 36 16.53 0.03 6.53
C ALA A 36 16.32 -1.29 5.77
N ASP A 37 15.47 -2.17 6.27
CA ASP A 37 15.27 -3.52 5.73
C ASP A 37 14.41 -3.55 4.45
N TYR A 38 13.41 -2.67 4.29
CA TYR A 38 12.51 -2.74 3.12
C TYR A 38 13.23 -2.45 1.80
N ARG A 39 14.24 -1.57 1.78
CA ARG A 39 15.01 -1.25 0.57
C ARG A 39 15.83 -2.42 0.05
N ALA A 40 16.29 -3.29 0.95
CA ALA A 40 16.99 -4.52 0.57
C ALA A 40 16.06 -5.56 -0.08
N ARG A 41 14.75 -5.35 0.00
CA ARG A 41 13.72 -6.26 -0.52
C ARG A 41 13.12 -5.81 -1.86
N ILE A 42 13.79 -4.92 -2.59
CA ILE A 42 13.42 -4.52 -3.95
C ILE A 42 13.73 -5.68 -4.91
N VAL A 43 12.73 -6.11 -5.67
CA VAL A 43 12.82 -7.22 -6.63
C VAL A 43 13.00 -6.72 -8.06
N ALA A 44 12.32 -5.64 -8.41
CA ALA A 44 12.32 -5.03 -9.74
C ALA A 44 11.76 -3.60 -9.66
N SER A 45 11.98 -2.81 -10.70
CA SER A 45 11.28 -1.52 -10.87
C SER A 45 10.34 -1.58 -12.07
N SER A 46 9.24 -0.83 -12.04
CA SER A 46 8.33 -0.71 -13.18
C SER A 46 8.97 -0.03 -14.40
N THR A 47 10.13 0.60 -14.22
CA THR A 47 10.97 1.12 -15.31
C THR A 47 11.59 -0.01 -16.14
N ASP A 48 11.93 -1.16 -15.53
CA ASP A 48 12.19 -2.42 -16.23
C ASP A 48 10.91 -3.26 -16.29
N ARG A 49 10.07 -2.94 -17.26
CA ARG A 49 8.76 -3.56 -17.40
C ARG A 49 8.81 -5.08 -17.55
N VAL A 50 9.85 -5.63 -18.19
CA VAL A 50 9.95 -7.07 -18.41
C VAL A 50 10.27 -7.80 -17.11
N ALA A 51 11.28 -7.35 -16.38
CA ALA A 51 11.63 -7.91 -15.06
C ALA A 51 10.45 -7.77 -14.08
N TRP A 52 9.79 -6.60 -14.08
CA TRP A 52 8.65 -6.31 -13.21
C TRP A 52 7.46 -7.24 -13.49
N ILE A 53 7.05 -7.43 -14.76
CA ILE A 53 5.97 -8.36 -15.13
C ILE A 53 6.34 -9.80 -14.74
N ARG A 54 7.58 -10.22 -15.04
CA ARG A 54 8.07 -11.57 -14.72
C ARG A 54 8.05 -11.85 -13.20
N ALA A 55 8.48 -10.90 -12.39
CA ALA A 55 8.43 -11.03 -10.93
C ALA A 55 6.98 -11.13 -10.44
N ARG A 56 6.09 -10.26 -10.90
CA ARG A 56 4.67 -10.22 -10.52
C ARG A 56 3.90 -11.48 -10.91
N SER A 57 4.24 -12.11 -12.04
CA SER A 57 3.56 -13.35 -12.47
C SER A 57 3.82 -14.53 -11.54
N ARG A 58 4.94 -14.53 -10.82
CA ARG A 58 5.39 -15.62 -9.94
C ARG A 58 4.91 -15.51 -8.49
N GLY A 59 4.34 -14.38 -8.10
CA GLY A 59 3.93 -14.11 -6.72
C GLY A 59 2.50 -13.59 -6.62
N VAL A 60 2.04 -13.35 -5.41
CA VAL A 60 0.77 -12.67 -5.10
C VAL A 60 1.05 -11.19 -4.92
N THR A 61 0.40 -10.35 -5.71
CA THR A 61 0.57 -8.89 -5.70
C THR A 61 -0.53 -8.20 -4.88
N ALA A 62 -0.35 -6.92 -4.57
CA ALA A 62 -1.38 -6.11 -3.91
C ALA A 62 -2.69 -6.06 -4.73
N THR A 63 -2.59 -6.09 -6.07
CA THR A 63 -3.76 -6.19 -6.96
C THR A 63 -4.49 -7.54 -6.83
N ASP A 64 -3.74 -8.62 -6.61
CA ASP A 64 -4.33 -9.94 -6.35
C ASP A 64 -4.99 -9.96 -4.97
N ALA A 65 -4.29 -9.45 -3.94
CA ALA A 65 -4.79 -9.34 -2.57
C ALA A 65 -6.09 -8.53 -2.49
N ALA A 66 -6.24 -7.48 -3.29
CA ALA A 66 -7.48 -6.71 -3.41
C ALA A 66 -8.70 -7.59 -3.74
N LYS A 67 -8.49 -8.67 -4.51
CA LYS A 67 -9.55 -9.61 -4.92
C LYS A 67 -9.85 -10.67 -3.86
N LEU A 68 -8.94 -10.96 -2.92
CA LEU A 68 -9.04 -12.04 -1.94
C LEU A 68 -10.08 -11.78 -0.85
N ALA A 69 -11.34 -11.56 -1.24
CA ALA A 69 -12.45 -11.26 -0.32
C ALA A 69 -13.04 -12.52 0.33
N SER A 70 -12.87 -13.70 -0.26
CA SER A 70 -13.43 -14.97 0.19
C SER A 70 -12.58 -16.14 -0.32
N ASP A 71 -12.89 -17.35 0.14
CA ASP A 71 -12.22 -18.57 -0.31
C ASP A 71 -12.48 -18.86 -1.80
N ALA A 72 -13.67 -18.57 -2.30
CA ALA A 72 -13.98 -18.68 -3.72
C ALA A 72 -13.11 -17.71 -4.57
N ALA A 73 -12.69 -16.57 -4.00
CA ALA A 73 -11.81 -15.63 -4.69
C ALA A 73 -10.37 -16.19 -4.84
N VAL A 74 -9.92 -17.08 -3.96
CA VAL A 74 -8.62 -17.76 -4.07
C VAL A 74 -8.56 -18.53 -5.40
N GLU A 75 -9.56 -19.35 -5.69
CA GLU A 75 -9.63 -20.12 -6.93
C GLU A 75 -9.70 -19.22 -8.19
N GLN A 76 -10.37 -18.07 -8.07
CA GLN A 76 -10.42 -17.12 -9.19
C GLN A 76 -9.05 -16.47 -9.44
N VAL A 77 -8.32 -16.08 -8.40
CA VAL A 77 -6.96 -15.52 -8.53
C VAL A 77 -6.00 -16.54 -9.13
N VAL A 78 -6.08 -17.81 -8.71
CA VAL A 78 -5.29 -18.91 -9.31
C VAL A 78 -5.58 -19.02 -10.79
N ARG A 79 -6.85 -19.11 -11.20
CA ARG A 79 -7.24 -19.17 -12.62
C ARG A 79 -6.71 -17.98 -13.42
N ASP A 80 -6.89 -16.75 -12.90
CA ASP A 80 -6.42 -15.54 -13.55
C ASP A 80 -4.91 -15.58 -13.81
N LYS A 81 -4.13 -16.12 -12.87
CA LYS A 81 -2.68 -16.27 -12.99
C LYS A 81 -2.25 -17.37 -13.97
N VAL A 82 -2.86 -18.52 -13.88
CA VAL A 82 -2.56 -19.67 -14.78
C VAL A 82 -2.92 -19.36 -16.23
N LEU A 83 -4.06 -18.72 -16.46
CA LEU A 83 -4.54 -18.39 -17.80
C LEU A 83 -3.94 -17.11 -18.37
N GLY A 84 -3.22 -16.33 -17.54
CA GLY A 84 -2.70 -15.03 -17.96
C GLY A 84 -3.80 -14.02 -18.33
N THR A 85 -5.03 -14.24 -17.86
CA THR A 85 -6.19 -13.40 -18.16
C THR A 85 -6.23 -12.13 -17.34
N GLY A 86 -5.05 -11.64 -16.89
CA GLY A 86 -4.92 -10.38 -16.18
C GLY A 86 -5.50 -9.24 -17.01
N PHE A 87 -6.06 -8.26 -16.28
CA PHE A 87 -6.64 -7.06 -16.89
C PHE A 87 -5.60 -6.33 -17.75
N THR A 88 -5.88 -6.13 -19.04
CA THR A 88 -4.96 -5.53 -20.01
C THR A 88 -5.01 -3.99 -20.04
N GLY A 89 -5.92 -3.39 -19.28
CA GLY A 89 -6.17 -1.95 -19.26
C GLY A 89 -7.36 -1.53 -20.13
N ASN A 90 -7.79 -0.31 -19.91
CA ASN A 90 -8.81 0.39 -20.70
C ASN A 90 -8.58 1.92 -20.56
N ALA A 91 -9.40 2.74 -21.21
CA ALA A 91 -9.30 4.20 -21.16
C ALA A 91 -9.25 4.79 -19.73
N PHE A 92 -9.91 4.16 -18.75
CA PHE A 92 -9.85 4.59 -17.34
C PHE A 92 -8.49 4.25 -16.69
N THR A 93 -7.91 3.11 -17.04
CA THR A 93 -6.56 2.75 -16.60
C THR A 93 -5.52 3.69 -17.19
N ASP A 94 -5.68 4.06 -18.47
CA ASP A 94 -4.78 4.98 -19.16
C ASP A 94 -4.90 6.40 -18.59
N HIS A 95 -6.13 6.84 -18.29
CA HIS A 95 -6.36 8.09 -17.57
C HIS A 95 -5.70 8.08 -16.20
N GLY A 96 -5.88 7.01 -15.40
CA GLY A 96 -5.23 6.86 -14.10
C GLY A 96 -3.72 7.00 -14.19
N ARG A 97 -3.09 6.31 -15.14
CA ARG A 97 -1.64 6.39 -15.37
C ARG A 97 -1.19 7.80 -15.77
N ALA A 98 -2.00 8.52 -16.57
CA ALA A 98 -1.69 9.89 -16.98
C ALA A 98 -1.80 10.88 -15.80
N ARG A 99 -2.74 10.65 -14.86
CA ARG A 99 -2.96 11.54 -13.71
C ARG A 99 -2.04 11.25 -12.53
N GLU A 100 -1.63 10.00 -12.37
CA GLU A 100 -0.80 9.54 -11.24
C GLU A 100 0.43 10.43 -10.96
N PRO A 101 1.26 10.83 -11.96
CA PRO A 101 2.43 11.67 -11.70
C PRO A 101 2.09 13.05 -11.13
N GLU A 102 0.98 13.65 -11.54
CA GLU A 102 0.55 14.97 -11.04
C GLU A 102 0.04 14.86 -9.61
N ILE A 103 -0.75 13.82 -9.32
CA ILE A 103 -1.23 13.55 -7.97
C ILE A 103 -0.04 13.20 -7.05
N ALA A 104 0.93 12.40 -7.52
CA ALA A 104 2.13 12.06 -6.77
C ALA A 104 2.99 13.30 -6.41
N LYS A 105 3.11 14.27 -7.31
CA LYS A 105 3.76 15.56 -7.00
C LYS A 105 3.04 16.33 -5.90
N TRP A 106 1.71 16.33 -5.93
CA TRP A 106 0.90 16.93 -4.88
C TRP A 106 1.12 16.21 -3.55
N VAL A 107 1.10 14.86 -3.53
CA VAL A 107 1.35 14.04 -2.33
C VAL A 107 2.73 14.32 -1.75
N ALA A 108 3.77 14.40 -2.59
CA ALA A 108 5.12 14.70 -2.13
C ALA A 108 5.22 16.09 -1.48
N ARG A 109 4.54 17.09 -2.05
CA ARG A 109 4.55 18.46 -1.53
C ARG A 109 3.77 18.60 -0.23
N GLU A 110 2.56 18.04 -0.16
CA GLU A 110 1.64 18.23 0.98
C GLU A 110 1.89 17.26 2.14
N HIS A 111 2.39 16.04 1.83
CA HIS A 111 2.51 14.94 2.80
C HIS A 111 3.93 14.39 2.94
N GLY A 112 4.89 14.85 2.13
CA GLY A 112 6.27 14.40 2.18
C GLY A 112 6.49 12.95 1.71
N ILE A 113 5.49 12.33 1.06
CA ILE A 113 5.58 10.95 0.58
C ILE A 113 6.03 10.97 -0.87
N VAL A 114 7.22 10.43 -1.14
CA VAL A 114 7.83 10.42 -2.47
C VAL A 114 7.31 9.25 -3.29
N SER A 115 7.06 9.47 -4.59
CA SER A 115 6.62 8.40 -5.49
C SER A 115 7.60 7.25 -5.56
N SER A 116 7.09 6.03 -5.65
CA SER A 116 7.86 4.80 -5.80
C SER A 116 7.39 4.02 -7.02
N GLN A 117 8.35 3.40 -7.71
CA GLN A 117 8.11 2.50 -8.84
C GLN A 117 8.66 1.09 -8.56
N ASP A 118 9.08 0.85 -7.33
CA ASP A 118 9.76 -0.37 -6.95
C ASP A 118 8.77 -1.45 -6.52
N LEU A 119 9.05 -2.67 -6.94
CA LEU A 119 8.36 -3.88 -6.51
C LEU A 119 9.12 -4.46 -5.33
N PHE A 120 8.45 -4.56 -4.20
CA PHE A 120 9.01 -5.12 -2.97
C PHE A 120 8.46 -6.50 -2.70
N HIS A 121 9.24 -7.33 -1.98
CA HIS A 121 8.73 -8.57 -1.41
C HIS A 121 8.61 -8.48 0.12
N ALA A 122 7.75 -9.31 0.72
CA ALA A 122 7.62 -9.41 2.17
C ALA A 122 8.86 -10.10 2.79
N ALA A 123 9.18 -9.74 4.03
CA ALA A 123 10.36 -10.30 4.73
C ALA A 123 10.29 -11.84 4.87
N GLY A 124 9.09 -12.38 5.13
CA GLY A 124 8.90 -13.82 5.37
C GLY A 124 8.59 -14.65 4.12
N GLU A 125 8.09 -14.03 3.03
CA GLU A 125 7.72 -14.75 1.80
C GLU A 125 8.08 -13.93 0.56
N PRO A 126 9.12 -14.32 -0.20
CA PRO A 126 9.59 -13.56 -1.38
C PRO A 126 8.58 -13.46 -2.52
N ARG A 127 7.52 -14.28 -2.50
CA ARG A 127 6.45 -14.24 -3.52
C ARG A 127 5.26 -13.38 -3.11
N HIS A 128 5.25 -12.78 -1.90
CA HIS A 128 4.31 -11.76 -1.49
C HIS A 128 4.84 -10.40 -1.91
N LEU A 129 4.17 -9.78 -2.88
CA LEU A 129 4.71 -8.66 -3.65
C LEU A 129 3.83 -7.42 -3.57
N ALA A 130 4.44 -6.25 -3.50
CA ALA A 130 3.72 -4.97 -3.55
C ALA A 130 4.53 -3.90 -4.29
N THR A 131 3.80 -3.02 -4.99
CA THR A 131 4.32 -1.77 -5.55
C THR A 131 3.42 -0.65 -5.03
N PRO A 132 3.75 0.01 -3.93
CA PRO A 132 3.03 1.22 -3.51
C PRO A 132 3.35 2.38 -4.45
N ASP A 133 2.42 3.33 -4.59
CA ASP A 133 2.62 4.51 -5.45
C ASP A 133 3.57 5.53 -4.80
N GLY A 134 3.75 5.45 -3.47
CA GLY A 134 4.74 6.24 -2.76
C GLY A 134 5.16 5.63 -1.43
N VAL A 135 6.37 6.00 -0.99
CA VAL A 135 7.00 5.52 0.26
C VAL A 135 7.70 6.68 0.95
N ALA A 136 7.56 6.79 2.25
CA ALA A 136 8.32 7.73 3.07
C ALA A 136 8.57 7.20 4.48
N GLU A 137 9.60 7.73 5.11
CA GLU A 137 9.83 7.60 6.55
C GLU A 137 9.50 8.94 7.20
N LEU A 138 8.41 8.99 7.94
CA LEU A 138 7.94 10.19 8.65
C LEU A 138 8.06 9.96 10.15
N SER A 139 8.89 10.76 10.82
CA SER A 139 9.11 10.65 12.28
C SER A 139 9.52 9.25 12.73
N GLY A 140 10.35 8.56 11.93
CA GLY A 140 10.81 7.19 12.22
C GLY A 140 9.80 6.09 11.89
N THR A 141 8.68 6.43 11.29
CA THR A 141 7.62 5.50 10.90
C THR A 141 7.56 5.37 9.38
N LEU A 142 7.53 4.13 8.88
CA LEU A 142 7.35 3.86 7.46
C LEU A 142 5.88 4.05 7.09
N VAL A 143 5.63 4.91 6.11
CA VAL A 143 4.29 5.20 5.60
C VAL A 143 4.26 5.07 4.08
N LEU A 144 3.09 4.74 3.54
CA LEU A 144 2.89 4.54 2.11
C LEU A 144 1.84 5.51 1.57
N SER A 145 1.79 5.62 0.25
CA SER A 145 0.65 6.23 -0.45
C SER A 145 0.13 5.30 -1.55
N GLU A 146 -1.19 5.38 -1.78
CA GLU A 146 -1.89 4.68 -2.84
C GLU A 146 -2.82 5.66 -3.55
N ILE A 147 -2.65 5.84 -4.87
CA ILE A 147 -3.35 6.82 -5.70
C ILE A 147 -4.43 6.13 -6.52
N LYS A 148 -5.62 6.71 -6.55
CA LYS A 148 -6.73 6.22 -7.35
C LYS A 148 -7.39 7.35 -8.13
N THR A 149 -7.86 7.04 -9.33
CA THR A 149 -8.82 7.89 -10.06
C THR A 149 -10.17 7.18 -10.10
N THR A 150 -11.26 7.92 -9.99
CA THR A 150 -12.60 7.36 -9.92
C THR A 150 -13.64 8.25 -10.59
N ARG A 151 -14.67 7.64 -11.19
CA ARG A 151 -15.85 8.36 -11.68
C ARG A 151 -16.93 8.53 -10.61
N LYS A 152 -16.82 7.81 -9.50
CA LYS A 152 -17.84 7.81 -8.44
C LYS A 152 -17.30 8.50 -7.20
N ALA A 153 -18.12 9.28 -6.56
CA ALA A 153 -17.83 9.75 -5.21
C ALA A 153 -17.68 8.55 -4.25
N TRP A 154 -16.70 8.63 -3.35
CA TRP A 154 -16.50 7.61 -2.33
C TRP A 154 -16.94 8.12 -0.96
N PRO A 155 -18.08 7.67 -0.45
CA PRO A 155 -18.45 7.97 0.94
C PRO A 155 -17.48 7.27 1.93
N SER A 156 -16.87 6.18 1.48
CA SER A 156 -15.80 5.46 2.18
C SER A 156 -14.88 4.79 1.16
N ILE A 157 -13.65 4.47 1.58
CA ILE A 157 -12.71 3.73 0.72
C ILE A 157 -13.29 2.33 0.43
N PRO A 158 -13.41 1.93 -0.85
CA PRO A 158 -13.91 0.60 -1.21
C PRO A 158 -13.09 -0.52 -0.58
N ARG A 159 -13.77 -1.58 -0.11
CA ARG A 159 -13.13 -2.73 0.58
C ARG A 159 -11.98 -3.37 -0.21
N ALA A 160 -12.06 -3.40 -1.54
CA ALA A 160 -10.98 -3.93 -2.38
C ALA A 160 -9.69 -3.09 -2.22
N TYR A 161 -9.80 -1.76 -2.17
CA TYR A 161 -8.64 -0.90 -1.96
C TYR A 161 -8.13 -0.95 -0.52
N LEU A 162 -8.99 -1.14 0.48
CA LEU A 162 -8.53 -1.40 1.84
C LEU A 162 -7.67 -2.68 1.89
N ARG A 163 -8.11 -3.79 1.27
CA ARG A 163 -7.30 -5.01 1.18
C ARG A 163 -5.97 -4.78 0.46
N GLN A 164 -5.98 -3.97 -0.60
CA GLN A 164 -4.76 -3.63 -1.33
C GLN A 164 -3.75 -2.91 -0.43
N VAL A 165 -4.17 -1.91 0.32
CA VAL A 165 -3.26 -1.13 1.17
C VAL A 165 -2.82 -1.89 2.41
N TRP A 166 -3.67 -2.69 3.05
CA TRP A 166 -3.25 -3.58 4.14
C TRP A 166 -2.20 -4.60 3.69
N TRP A 167 -2.35 -5.12 2.47
CA TRP A 167 -1.34 -5.99 1.88
C TRP A 167 0.00 -5.26 1.65
N GLN A 168 -0.03 -4.04 1.14
CA GLN A 168 1.18 -3.22 0.96
C GLN A 168 1.86 -2.93 2.31
N GLN A 169 1.07 -2.59 3.33
CA GLN A 169 1.57 -2.39 4.70
C GLN A 169 2.25 -3.65 5.24
N TYR A 170 1.66 -4.82 5.03
CA TYR A 170 2.27 -6.10 5.40
C TYR A 170 3.59 -6.32 4.66
N VAL A 171 3.60 -6.17 3.35
CA VAL A 171 4.79 -6.44 2.52
C VAL A 171 5.96 -5.54 2.90
N LEU A 172 5.72 -4.26 3.15
CA LEU A 172 6.79 -3.31 3.47
C LEU A 172 7.05 -3.17 4.97
N GLY A 173 6.11 -3.57 5.83
CA GLY A 173 6.18 -3.31 7.27
C GLY A 173 5.77 -1.87 7.62
N ALA A 174 4.87 -1.27 6.83
CA ALA A 174 4.42 0.09 7.06
C ALA A 174 3.25 0.14 8.06
N GLU A 175 3.18 1.23 8.84
CA GLU A 175 2.18 1.42 9.88
C GLU A 175 0.86 1.96 9.33
N ARG A 176 0.92 2.78 8.28
CA ARG A 176 -0.28 3.37 7.66
C ARG A 176 -0.04 3.73 6.20
N THR A 177 -1.14 3.90 5.47
CA THR A 177 -1.13 4.31 4.06
C THR A 177 -2.06 5.49 3.86
N LEU A 178 -1.56 6.56 3.22
CA LEU A 178 -2.42 7.62 2.72
C LEU A 178 -3.06 7.12 1.42
N VAL A 179 -4.36 6.94 1.42
CA VAL A 179 -5.14 6.67 0.21
C VAL A 179 -5.61 7.99 -0.36
N ILE A 180 -5.25 8.25 -1.60
CA ILE A 180 -5.58 9.48 -2.32
C ILE A 180 -6.47 9.12 -3.50
N TRP A 181 -7.55 9.88 -3.71
CA TRP A 181 -8.37 9.67 -4.90
C TRP A 181 -8.80 10.98 -5.54
N GLU A 182 -8.76 10.97 -6.86
CA GLU A 182 -9.25 12.05 -7.69
C GLU A 182 -10.54 11.59 -8.39
N GLN A 183 -11.63 12.29 -8.11
CA GLN A 183 -12.87 12.06 -8.84
C GLN A 183 -12.87 12.85 -10.14
N HIS A 184 -13.33 12.22 -11.23
CA HIS A 184 -13.44 12.85 -12.53
C HIS A 184 -14.78 12.55 -13.21
N VAL A 185 -15.20 13.47 -14.07
CA VAL A 185 -16.32 13.32 -15.03
C VAL A 185 -15.73 13.50 -16.43
N ASP A 186 -15.97 12.54 -17.32
CA ASP A 186 -15.46 12.54 -18.68
C ASP A 186 -13.94 12.81 -18.76
N PHE A 187 -13.18 12.18 -17.83
CA PHE A 187 -11.73 12.33 -17.69
C PHE A 187 -11.25 13.72 -17.25
N VAL A 188 -12.15 14.59 -16.80
CA VAL A 188 -11.81 15.91 -16.23
C VAL A 188 -11.99 15.83 -14.71
N PRO A 189 -10.93 16.14 -13.91
CA PRO A 189 -11.05 16.21 -12.46
C PRO A 189 -12.13 17.20 -12.02
N ILE A 190 -12.96 16.82 -11.07
CA ILE A 190 -14.02 17.70 -10.54
C ILE A 190 -13.53 18.68 -9.48
N SER A 191 -12.31 18.48 -8.99
CA SER A 191 -11.66 19.35 -8.00
C SER A 191 -10.20 19.55 -8.38
N SER A 192 -9.64 20.70 -8.02
CA SER A 192 -8.19 20.99 -8.14
C SER A 192 -7.34 20.27 -7.10
N THR A 193 -7.96 19.74 -6.06
CA THR A 193 -7.30 19.04 -4.97
C THR A 193 -7.92 17.65 -4.82
N PRO A 194 -7.13 16.58 -4.86
CA PRO A 194 -7.65 15.23 -4.61
C PRO A 194 -8.11 15.08 -3.16
N GLU A 195 -9.03 14.17 -2.93
CA GLU A 195 -9.42 13.74 -1.59
C GLU A 195 -8.39 12.74 -1.06
N CYS A 196 -8.20 12.69 0.27
CA CYS A 196 -7.30 11.73 0.88
C CYS A 196 -7.79 11.28 2.25
N ARG A 197 -7.33 10.08 2.66
CA ARG A 197 -7.59 9.52 3.99
C ARG A 197 -6.48 8.56 4.40
N TRP A 198 -6.02 8.67 5.65
CA TRP A 198 -5.15 7.68 6.25
C TRP A 198 -5.91 6.39 6.53
N VAL A 199 -5.26 5.27 6.25
CA VAL A 199 -5.70 3.91 6.59
C VAL A 199 -4.63 3.31 7.48
N GLU A 200 -4.99 3.08 8.72
CA GLU A 200 -4.12 2.44 9.71
C GLU A 200 -3.96 0.95 9.41
N ARG A 201 -2.89 0.38 9.92
CA ARG A 201 -2.59 -1.03 9.81
C ARG A 201 -3.64 -1.87 10.58
N ASP A 202 -4.05 -2.98 9.99
CA ASP A 202 -5.06 -3.89 10.55
C ASP A 202 -4.51 -5.32 10.47
N GLU A 203 -4.01 -5.82 11.60
CA GLU A 203 -3.35 -7.12 11.67
C GLU A 203 -4.31 -8.29 11.40
N ASP A 204 -5.58 -8.18 11.78
CA ASP A 204 -6.58 -9.22 11.53
C ASP A 204 -6.86 -9.35 10.03
N GLN A 205 -6.99 -8.22 9.35
CA GLN A 205 -7.18 -8.21 7.90
C GLN A 205 -5.91 -8.69 7.17
N ILE A 206 -4.74 -8.29 7.65
CA ILE A 206 -3.45 -8.75 7.11
C ILE A 206 -3.32 -10.26 7.26
N ALA A 207 -3.55 -10.82 8.45
CA ALA A 207 -3.46 -12.25 8.70
C ALA A 207 -4.38 -13.05 7.77
N MET A 208 -5.63 -12.59 7.58
CA MET A 208 -6.57 -13.20 6.65
C MET A 208 -6.08 -13.14 5.19
N LEU A 209 -5.48 -12.03 4.78
CA LEU A 209 -4.96 -11.87 3.41
C LEU A 209 -3.74 -12.75 3.18
N VAL A 210 -2.85 -12.88 4.16
CA VAL A 210 -1.66 -13.74 4.12
C VAL A 210 -2.08 -15.20 3.97
N ASP A 211 -2.99 -15.70 4.83
CA ASP A 211 -3.53 -17.07 4.72
C ASP A 211 -4.07 -17.37 3.31
N ARG A 212 -4.88 -16.47 2.77
CA ARG A 212 -5.44 -16.64 1.42
C ARG A 212 -4.38 -16.57 0.31
N ALA A 213 -3.37 -15.72 0.48
CA ALA A 213 -2.28 -15.61 -0.48
C ALA A 213 -1.39 -16.85 -0.47
N ASP A 214 -1.10 -17.42 0.71
CA ASP A 214 -0.38 -18.69 0.84
C ASP A 214 -1.13 -19.81 0.13
N ARG A 215 -2.44 -19.88 0.29
CA ARG A 215 -3.29 -20.85 -0.43
C ARG A 215 -3.27 -20.65 -1.94
N VAL A 216 -3.22 -19.40 -2.44
CA VAL A 216 -2.99 -19.14 -3.87
C VAL A 216 -1.65 -19.70 -4.32
N LEU A 217 -0.58 -19.46 -3.56
CA LEU A 217 0.77 -19.93 -3.89
C LEU A 217 0.87 -21.47 -3.87
N ASP A 218 0.19 -22.13 -2.92
CA ASP A 218 0.16 -23.58 -2.84
C ASP A 218 -0.54 -24.18 -4.06
N ARG A 219 -1.70 -23.64 -4.45
CA ARG A 219 -2.43 -24.08 -5.65
C ARG A 219 -1.64 -23.86 -6.93
N LEU A 220 -0.88 -22.77 -7.03
CA LEU A 220 -0.06 -22.49 -8.21
C LEU A 220 1.08 -23.50 -8.39
N ARG A 221 1.54 -24.18 -7.33
CA ARG A 221 2.55 -25.26 -7.44
C ARG A 221 2.02 -26.45 -8.23
N ASP A 222 0.73 -26.69 -8.22
CA ASP A 222 0.11 -27.81 -8.96
C ASP A 222 0.15 -27.59 -10.49
N PHE A 223 0.48 -26.37 -10.94
CA PHE A 223 0.55 -25.97 -12.35
C PHE A 223 1.98 -25.59 -12.82
N ALA A 224 3.01 -25.77 -11.96
CA ALA A 224 4.40 -25.39 -12.24
C ALA A 224 5.24 -26.59 -12.79
#